data_1e54ebcf1be336488a4d469cd0318533
#
_entry.id   1e54ebcf1be336488a4d469cd0318533
#
_cell.length_a   1.000
_cell.length_b   1.000
_cell.length_c   1.000
_cell.angle_alpha   90.00
_cell.angle_beta   90.00
_cell.angle_gamma   90.00
#
_symmetry.space_group_name_H-M   'P 1'
#
loop_
_entity.id
_entity.type
_entity.pdbx_description
1 polymer ?
#
loop_
_entity_poly.entity_id
_entity_poly.type
_entity_poly.pdbx_seq_one_letter_code
_entity_poly.pdbx_strand_id
1 'polypeptide(L)'
;DSVWNAFKDEKKLDDVKLEKESGRALQHVVTKTGDCYRYEADVTFTEGTRGFSVGVRAQEADDEFYSFTFECPKDRVIFEKSPNWPWPQMNNMGLERLIRLVPGKKYHVQIIVDDTIATLYVDGVALNTRMYTNPGEGICLGVTDGSAVFENQSIAYL
;
A
#
# COMPACT_ATOMS: atom_id res chain seq x y z
N ASP A 1 5.11 -21.82 15.93
CA ASP A 1 4.13 -20.78 15.68
C ASP A 1 4.65 -19.80 14.65
N SER A 2 3.83 -19.46 13.67
CA SER A 2 4.23 -18.55 12.64
C SER A 2 4.17 -17.11 13.14
N VAL A 3 4.96 -16.24 12.54
CA VAL A 3 4.94 -14.78 12.76
C VAL A 3 3.51 -14.21 12.62
N TRP A 4 2.70 -14.83 11.80
CA TRP A 4 1.31 -14.43 11.58
C TRP A 4 0.45 -14.50 12.84
N ASN A 5 0.74 -15.45 13.73
CA ASN A 5 -0.01 -15.63 14.96
C ASN A 5 0.43 -14.68 16.07
N ALA A 6 1.50 -13.93 15.86
CA ALA A 6 1.97 -12.95 16.84
C ALA A 6 1.17 -11.65 16.81
N PHE A 7 0.47 -11.38 15.71
CA PHE A 7 -0.32 -10.15 15.57
C PHE A 7 -1.64 -10.27 16.33
N LYS A 8 -2.01 -9.21 17.04
CA LYS A 8 -3.14 -9.16 17.96
C LYS A 8 -3.99 -7.92 17.69
N ASP A 9 -5.10 -7.84 18.39
CA ASP A 9 -5.98 -6.65 18.39
C ASP A 9 -6.42 -6.26 16.98
N GLU A 10 -6.79 -7.27 16.18
CA GLU A 10 -7.25 -7.03 14.83
C GLU A 10 -8.46 -6.11 14.82
N LYS A 11 -8.39 -5.08 13.99
CA LYS A 11 -9.48 -4.15 13.75
C LYS A 11 -9.89 -4.21 12.29
N LYS A 12 -11.19 -4.33 12.07
CA LYS A 12 -11.77 -4.21 10.74
C LYS A 12 -11.96 -2.74 10.40
N LEU A 13 -11.61 -2.39 9.17
CA LEU A 13 -11.80 -1.03 8.66
C LEU A 13 -12.87 -1.05 7.58
N ASP A 14 -13.51 0.09 7.37
CA ASP A 14 -14.54 0.23 6.35
C ASP A 14 -13.94 0.11 4.95
N ASP A 15 -14.76 -0.34 4.01
CA ASP A 15 -14.39 -0.37 2.61
C ASP A 15 -14.13 1.05 2.10
N VAL A 16 -13.16 1.19 1.21
CA VAL A 16 -12.81 2.47 0.60
C VAL A 16 -12.85 2.32 -0.91
N LYS A 17 -13.54 3.23 -1.58
CA LYS A 17 -13.48 3.37 -3.02
C LYS A 17 -12.84 4.69 -3.36
N LEU A 18 -11.75 4.66 -4.13
CA LEU A 18 -11.09 5.86 -4.64
C LEU A 18 -11.29 5.95 -6.13
N GLU A 19 -11.63 7.16 -6.58
CA GLU A 19 -11.79 7.49 -7.99
C GLU A 19 -11.13 8.81 -8.30
N LYS A 20 -10.41 8.87 -9.42
CA LYS A 20 -9.86 10.11 -9.94
C LYS A 20 -9.75 9.98 -11.45
N GLU A 21 -10.47 10.81 -12.19
CA GLU A 21 -10.44 10.77 -13.65
C GLU A 21 -9.05 11.08 -14.18
N SER A 22 -8.39 12.06 -13.60
CA SER A 22 -7.03 12.45 -13.95
C SER A 22 -6.28 12.92 -12.71
N GLY A 23 -5.10 12.37 -12.48
CA GLY A 23 -4.29 12.65 -11.33
C GLY A 23 -4.46 11.63 -10.23
N ARG A 24 -4.05 11.99 -9.02
CA ARG A 24 -4.00 11.10 -7.87
C ARG A 24 -5.03 11.48 -6.82
N ALA A 25 -5.76 10.51 -6.30
CA ALA A 25 -6.57 10.64 -5.11
C ALA A 25 -5.92 9.86 -3.97
N LEU A 26 -5.94 10.42 -2.77
CA LEU A 26 -5.36 9.83 -1.57
C LEU A 26 -6.39 9.84 -0.45
N GLN A 27 -6.35 8.82 0.39
CA GLN A 27 -7.17 8.76 1.60
C GLN A 27 -6.38 8.12 2.73
N HIS A 28 -6.20 8.85 3.82
CA HIS A 28 -5.64 8.31 5.06
C HIS A 28 -6.70 7.46 5.76
N VAL A 29 -6.38 6.21 6.03
CA VAL A 29 -7.34 5.27 6.64
C VAL A 29 -7.01 4.93 8.08
N VAL A 30 -5.75 4.97 8.45
CA VAL A 30 -5.30 4.76 9.83
C VAL A 30 -4.22 5.77 10.14
N THR A 31 -4.38 6.52 11.21
CA THR A 31 -3.40 7.53 11.62
C THR A 31 -2.46 7.02 12.70
N LYS A 32 -2.90 6.06 13.51
CA LYS A 32 -2.12 5.51 14.61
C LYS A 32 -2.01 4.00 14.49
N THR A 33 -0.92 3.56 13.86
CA THR A 33 -0.61 2.15 13.69
C THR A 33 0.48 1.68 14.66
N GLY A 34 1.21 2.61 15.28
CA GLY A 34 2.50 2.26 15.85
C GLY A 34 3.50 1.90 14.75
N ASP A 35 4.64 1.36 15.14
CA ASP A 35 5.74 1.03 14.22
C ASP A 35 5.73 -0.43 13.77
N CYS A 36 4.90 -1.26 14.37
CA CYS A 36 4.86 -2.70 14.08
C CYS A 36 3.42 -3.16 13.92
N TYR A 37 3.04 -3.50 12.68
CA TYR A 37 1.67 -3.88 12.37
C TYR A 37 1.58 -4.71 11.09
N ARG A 38 0.43 -5.33 10.88
CA ARG A 38 0.04 -5.99 9.64
C ARG A 38 -1.23 -5.33 9.12
N TYR A 39 -1.19 -4.86 7.90
CA TYR A 39 -2.35 -4.35 7.19
C TYR A 39 -2.75 -5.31 6.07
N GLU A 40 -4.04 -5.52 5.88
CA GLU A 40 -4.57 -6.37 4.82
C GLU A 40 -5.76 -5.70 4.14
N ALA A 41 -5.90 -5.95 2.86
CA ALA A 41 -7.06 -5.53 2.08
C ALA A 41 -7.21 -6.39 0.82
N ASP A 42 -8.44 -6.51 0.35
CA ASP A 42 -8.74 -7.02 -0.98
C ASP A 42 -8.90 -5.84 -1.92
N VAL A 43 -8.12 -5.80 -2.98
CA VAL A 43 -8.09 -4.67 -3.90
C VAL A 43 -8.52 -5.09 -5.30
N THR A 44 -9.42 -4.30 -5.87
CA THR A 44 -9.89 -4.46 -7.25
C THR A 44 -9.77 -3.11 -7.93
N PHE A 45 -9.28 -3.08 -9.16
CA PHE A 45 -9.20 -1.84 -9.94
C PHE A 45 -9.89 -2.00 -11.29
N THR A 46 -10.34 -0.88 -11.84
CA THR A 46 -11.06 -0.86 -13.13
C THR A 46 -10.08 -0.80 -14.29
N GLU A 47 -10.53 -1.28 -15.45
CA GLU A 47 -9.76 -1.19 -16.68
C GLU A 47 -9.39 0.28 -16.97
N GLY A 48 -8.16 0.50 -17.41
CA GLY A 48 -7.64 1.85 -17.69
C GLY A 48 -7.04 2.55 -16.48
N THR A 49 -7.22 2.03 -15.29
CA THR A 49 -6.59 2.59 -14.09
C THR A 49 -5.06 2.50 -14.22
N ARG A 50 -4.40 3.62 -14.00
CA ARG A 50 -2.96 3.70 -14.12
C ARG A 50 -2.24 3.08 -12.94
N GLY A 51 -2.78 3.26 -11.73
CA GLY A 51 -2.16 2.67 -10.56
C GLY A 51 -2.98 2.79 -9.30
N PHE A 52 -2.62 1.98 -8.31
CA PHE A 52 -3.13 2.12 -6.95
C PHE A 52 -1.98 1.88 -5.97
N SER A 53 -2.15 2.35 -4.76
CA SER A 53 -1.06 2.30 -3.79
C SER A 53 -1.55 2.10 -2.36
N VAL A 54 -0.67 1.53 -1.55
CA VAL A 54 -0.81 1.51 -0.10
C VAL A 54 0.43 2.16 0.49
N GLY A 55 0.23 3.30 1.12
CA GLY A 55 1.28 4.06 1.79
C GLY A 55 1.43 3.62 3.24
N VAL A 56 2.67 3.55 3.68
CA VAL A 56 3.06 3.27 5.06
C VAL A 56 3.78 4.47 5.63
N ARG A 57 3.85 4.59 6.95
CA ARG A 57 4.40 5.77 7.60
C ARG A 57 3.68 7.06 7.15
N ALA A 58 2.40 6.96 6.90
CA ALA A 58 1.61 8.00 6.25
C ALA A 58 0.80 8.80 7.26
N GLN A 59 1.46 9.72 7.96
CA GLN A 59 0.80 10.68 8.84
C GLN A 59 0.11 11.75 8.01
N GLU A 60 -1.08 12.13 8.44
CA GLU A 60 -1.86 13.15 7.73
C GLU A 60 -1.14 14.50 7.65
N ALA A 61 -0.34 14.82 8.67
CA ALA A 61 0.43 16.05 8.71
C ALA A 61 1.72 16.01 7.91
N ASP A 62 2.14 14.84 7.44
CA ASP A 62 3.37 14.68 6.66
C ASP A 62 3.10 14.94 5.18
N ASP A 63 4.00 15.67 4.54
CA ASP A 63 3.94 15.92 3.11
C ASP A 63 4.43 14.73 2.28
N GLU A 64 5.12 13.80 2.90
CA GLU A 64 5.68 12.64 2.21
C GLU A 64 5.62 11.39 3.06
N PHE A 65 5.44 10.26 2.40
CA PHE A 65 5.43 8.95 3.01
C PHE A 65 5.92 7.91 2.00
N TYR A 66 6.12 6.69 2.46
CA TYR A 66 6.54 5.60 1.58
C TYR A 66 5.32 4.81 1.15
N SER A 67 5.29 4.36 -0.12
CA SER A 67 4.18 3.55 -0.60
C SER A 67 4.63 2.42 -1.49
N PHE A 68 3.91 1.31 -1.41
CA PHE A 68 3.92 0.28 -2.43
C PHE A 68 2.92 0.70 -3.50
N THR A 69 3.44 1.02 -4.68
CA THR A 69 2.63 1.52 -5.79
C THR A 69 2.58 0.48 -6.90
N PHE A 70 1.37 0.06 -7.23
CA PHE A 70 1.11 -0.88 -8.32
C PHE A 70 0.88 -0.08 -9.58
N GLU A 71 1.76 -0.25 -10.55
CA GLU A 71 1.66 0.41 -11.86
C GLU A 71 0.98 -0.54 -12.84
N CYS A 72 -0.32 -0.40 -13.01
CA CYS A 72 -1.15 -1.37 -13.73
C CYS A 72 -0.73 -1.60 -15.18
N PRO A 73 -0.44 -0.56 -16.00
CA PRO A 73 -0.02 -0.80 -17.37
C PRO A 73 1.35 -1.47 -17.51
N LYS A 74 2.16 -1.42 -16.47
CA LYS A 74 3.53 -1.96 -16.50
C LYS A 74 3.64 -3.31 -15.80
N ASP A 75 2.54 -3.82 -15.26
CA ASP A 75 2.53 -5.10 -14.53
C ASP A 75 3.66 -5.17 -13.50
N ARG A 76 3.74 -4.16 -12.65
CA ARG A 76 4.80 -4.11 -11.63
C ARG A 76 4.34 -3.39 -10.36
N VAL A 77 5.06 -3.65 -9.27
CA VAL A 77 4.96 -2.87 -8.04
C VAL A 77 6.32 -2.25 -7.75
N ILE A 78 6.30 -1.00 -7.33
CA ILE A 78 7.48 -0.25 -6.90
C ILE A 78 7.28 0.23 -5.47
N PHE A 79 8.39 0.56 -4.79
CA PHE A 79 8.36 1.23 -3.51
C PHE A 79 8.91 2.64 -3.70
N GLU A 80 8.12 3.63 -3.36
CA GLU A 80 8.47 5.03 -3.65
C GLU A 80 8.13 5.95 -2.49
N LYS A 81 8.73 7.12 -2.48
CA LYS A 81 8.25 8.24 -1.67
C LYS A 81 7.09 8.91 -2.38
N SER A 82 6.00 9.09 -1.68
CA SER A 82 4.75 9.58 -2.21
C SER A 82 4.13 10.54 -1.19
N PRO A 83 3.25 11.45 -1.54
CA PRO A 83 2.74 11.76 -2.88
C PRO A 83 3.45 12.91 -3.58
N ASN A 84 4.28 13.66 -2.87
CA ASN A 84 4.70 15.00 -3.31
C ASN A 84 6.02 15.02 -4.07
N TRP A 85 6.51 13.87 -4.45
CA TRP A 85 7.75 13.81 -5.18
C TRP A 85 7.48 13.99 -6.68
N PRO A 86 8.11 14.99 -7.34
CA PRO A 86 7.79 15.28 -8.73
C PRO A 86 8.43 14.36 -9.75
N TRP A 87 9.39 13.54 -9.33
CA TRP A 87 10.16 12.71 -10.25
C TRP A 87 10.03 11.24 -9.87
N PRO A 88 9.02 10.53 -10.40
CA PRO A 88 8.77 9.15 -10.01
C PRO A 88 9.97 8.22 -10.11
N GLN A 89 10.79 8.40 -11.14
CA GLN A 89 11.98 7.57 -11.33
C GLN A 89 13.02 7.75 -10.24
N MET A 90 13.01 8.86 -9.54
CA MET A 90 13.93 9.11 -8.42
C MET A 90 13.41 8.57 -7.10
N ASN A 91 12.15 8.18 -7.09
CA ASN A 91 11.47 7.68 -5.90
C ASN A 91 11.47 6.17 -5.82
N ASN A 92 11.80 5.50 -6.90
CA ASN A 92 11.89 4.06 -6.91
C ASN A 92 13.11 3.65 -6.09
N MET A 93 12.87 3.37 -4.84
CA MET A 93 13.91 3.11 -3.83
C MET A 93 14.53 1.74 -3.96
N GLY A 94 14.49 1.16 -5.11
CA GLY A 94 15.08 -0.12 -5.37
C GLY A 94 14.41 -0.83 -6.52
N LEU A 95 14.56 -2.14 -6.52
CA LEU A 95 14.09 -2.95 -7.62
C LEU A 95 12.57 -3.06 -7.63
N GLU A 96 12.01 -2.88 -8.81
CA GLU A 96 10.63 -3.22 -9.07
C GLU A 96 10.42 -4.73 -8.94
N ARG A 97 9.18 -5.13 -8.72
CA ARG A 97 8.76 -6.52 -8.80
C ARG A 97 7.66 -6.65 -9.85
N LEU A 98 7.82 -7.62 -10.72
CA LEU A 98 6.83 -7.88 -11.76
C LEU A 98 5.69 -8.69 -11.17
N ILE A 99 4.48 -8.27 -11.48
CA ILE A 99 3.25 -8.96 -11.14
C ILE A 99 2.22 -8.66 -12.21
N ARG A 100 1.57 -9.70 -12.72
CA ARG A 100 0.51 -9.48 -13.70
C ARG A 100 -0.73 -8.90 -13.00
N LEU A 101 -1.12 -7.71 -13.42
CA LEU A 101 -2.26 -6.99 -12.86
C LEU A 101 -3.43 -6.99 -13.86
N VAL A 102 -4.52 -7.63 -13.46
CA VAL A 102 -5.70 -7.79 -14.31
C VAL A 102 -6.84 -6.95 -13.75
N PRO A 103 -7.38 -6.01 -14.54
CA PRO A 103 -8.55 -5.24 -14.10
C PRO A 103 -9.71 -6.14 -13.76
N GLY A 104 -10.44 -5.80 -12.72
CA GLY A 104 -11.60 -6.57 -12.26
C GLY A 104 -11.27 -7.77 -11.41
N LYS A 105 -10.02 -8.19 -11.35
CA LYS A 105 -9.59 -9.28 -10.48
C LYS A 105 -9.31 -8.72 -9.08
N LYS A 106 -9.70 -9.48 -8.07
CA LYS A 106 -9.46 -9.15 -6.67
C LYS A 106 -8.11 -9.72 -6.23
N TYR A 107 -7.25 -8.83 -5.70
CA TYR A 107 -5.94 -9.20 -5.17
C TYR A 107 -5.93 -9.02 -3.65
N HIS A 108 -5.46 -10.02 -2.94
CA HIS A 108 -5.29 -9.92 -1.50
C HIS A 108 -3.91 -9.32 -1.20
N VAL A 109 -3.89 -8.11 -0.68
CA VAL A 109 -2.68 -7.35 -0.37
C VAL A 109 -2.46 -7.40 1.13
N GLN A 110 -1.26 -7.77 1.55
CA GLN A 110 -0.85 -7.74 2.95
C GLN A 110 0.47 -6.99 3.05
N ILE A 111 0.58 -6.13 4.04
CA ILE A 111 1.82 -5.42 4.34
C ILE A 111 2.13 -5.64 5.81
N ILE A 112 3.35 -6.12 6.06
CA ILE A 112 3.88 -6.21 7.41
C ILE A 112 4.93 -5.12 7.54
N VAL A 113 4.74 -4.27 8.53
CA VAL A 113 5.69 -3.22 8.89
C VAL A 113 6.33 -3.59 10.23
N ASP A 114 7.64 -3.65 10.24
CA ASP A 114 8.44 -3.88 11.43
C ASP A 114 9.47 -2.76 11.51
N ASP A 115 9.12 -1.70 12.23
CA ASP A 115 9.93 -0.50 12.41
C ASP A 115 10.26 0.13 11.03
N THR A 116 11.48 -0.02 10.55
CA THR A 116 11.94 0.55 9.28
C THR A 116 11.85 -0.41 8.10
N ILE A 117 11.31 -1.59 8.31
CA ILE A 117 11.20 -2.62 7.26
C ILE A 117 9.72 -2.85 6.94
N ALA A 118 9.39 -2.77 5.67
CA ALA A 118 8.05 -3.08 5.18
C ALA A 118 8.11 -4.20 4.14
N THR A 119 7.27 -5.20 4.30
CA THR A 119 7.19 -6.35 3.39
C THR A 119 5.80 -6.45 2.79
N LEU A 120 5.74 -6.53 1.48
CA LEU A 120 4.50 -6.66 0.72
C LEU A 120 4.28 -8.11 0.29
N TYR A 121 3.07 -8.60 0.53
CA TYR A 121 2.59 -9.88 0.03
C TYR A 121 1.37 -9.65 -0.85
N VAL A 122 1.30 -10.35 -1.96
CA VAL A 122 0.10 -10.37 -2.80
C VAL A 122 -0.32 -11.83 -2.99
N ASP A 123 -1.58 -12.12 -2.67
CA ASP A 123 -2.14 -13.47 -2.69
C ASP A 123 -1.25 -14.48 -1.95
N GLY A 124 -0.69 -14.05 -0.83
CA GLY A 124 0.16 -14.88 0.03
C GLY A 124 1.62 -15.00 -0.41
N VAL A 125 1.99 -14.39 -1.52
CA VAL A 125 3.36 -14.45 -2.04
C VAL A 125 4.12 -13.18 -1.70
N ALA A 126 5.27 -13.32 -1.07
CA ALA A 126 6.14 -12.19 -0.76
C ALA A 126 6.73 -11.62 -2.04
N LEU A 127 6.43 -10.37 -2.33
CA LEU A 127 6.91 -9.70 -3.55
C LEU A 127 8.05 -8.75 -3.28
N ASN A 128 7.97 -7.98 -2.23
CA ASN A 128 8.88 -6.86 -2.03
C ASN A 128 9.11 -6.64 -0.54
N THR A 129 10.38 -6.45 -0.17
CA THR A 129 10.77 -6.03 1.18
C THR A 129 11.67 -4.82 1.03
N ARG A 130 11.32 -3.77 1.75
CA ARG A 130 12.08 -2.52 1.71
C ARG A 130 12.40 -2.01 3.09
N MET A 131 13.57 -1.42 3.19
CA MET A 131 14.01 -0.68 4.37
C MET A 131 13.95 0.81 4.06
N TYR A 132 13.50 1.60 5.01
CA TYR A 132 13.48 3.05 4.91
C TYR A 132 14.08 3.68 6.16
N THR A 133 14.53 4.92 6.03
CA THR A 133 15.39 5.53 7.04
C THR A 133 14.67 5.95 8.32
N ASN A 134 13.39 6.32 8.21
CA ASN A 134 12.65 6.85 9.34
C ASN A 134 11.46 5.96 9.65
N PRO A 135 11.37 5.44 10.87
CA PRO A 135 10.13 4.78 11.28
C PRO A 135 9.00 5.80 11.36
N GLY A 136 7.80 5.31 11.38
CA GLY A 136 6.62 6.14 11.51
C GLY A 136 5.39 5.30 11.34
N GLU A 137 4.25 5.91 11.58
CA GLU A 137 2.97 5.23 11.58
C GLU A 137 1.99 5.84 10.58
N GLY A 138 0.91 5.13 10.33
CA GLY A 138 -0.17 5.58 9.46
C GLY A 138 -0.23 4.85 8.13
N ILE A 139 -1.44 4.76 7.59
CA ILE A 139 -1.70 4.13 6.30
C ILE A 139 -2.50 5.08 5.43
N CYS A 140 -2.07 5.25 4.18
CA CYS A 140 -2.75 6.04 3.18
C CYS A 140 -2.94 5.23 1.90
N LEU A 141 -4.17 5.21 1.40
CA LEU A 141 -4.50 4.55 0.13
C LEU A 141 -4.47 5.56 -1.00
N GLY A 142 -4.14 5.09 -2.20
CA GLY A 142 -4.08 5.96 -3.37
C GLY A 142 -4.58 5.29 -4.63
N VAL A 143 -5.04 6.11 -5.58
CA VAL A 143 -5.35 5.71 -6.94
C VAL A 143 -4.88 6.81 -7.89
N THR A 144 -4.42 6.40 -9.06
CA THR A 144 -3.98 7.33 -10.11
C THR A 144 -4.73 7.03 -11.40
N ASP A 145 -5.37 8.05 -11.98
CA ASP A 145 -6.06 7.99 -13.27
C ASP A 145 -6.98 6.77 -13.37
N GLY A 146 -7.94 6.64 -12.47
CA GLY A 146 -8.86 5.52 -12.50
C GLY A 146 -9.61 5.30 -11.21
N SER A 147 -9.90 4.04 -10.91
CA SER A 147 -10.71 3.66 -9.76
C SER A 147 -10.21 2.36 -9.15
N ALA A 148 -10.15 2.32 -7.84
CA ALA A 148 -9.81 1.12 -7.07
C ALA A 148 -10.70 1.03 -5.84
N VAL A 149 -11.04 -0.21 -5.47
CA VAL A 149 -11.82 -0.52 -4.26
C VAL A 149 -10.94 -1.33 -3.33
N PHE A 150 -10.89 -0.91 -2.07
CA PHE A 150 -10.17 -1.57 -1.01
C PHE A 150 -11.20 -2.12 -0.02
N GLU A 151 -11.38 -3.42 -0.05
CA GLU A 151 -12.40 -4.12 0.73
C GLU A 151 -11.76 -5.02 1.78
N ASN A 152 -12.56 -5.42 2.76
CA ASN A 152 -12.12 -6.35 3.81
C ASN A 152 -10.82 -5.89 4.46
N GLN A 153 -10.71 -4.60 4.67
CA GLN A 153 -9.54 -4.02 5.31
C GLN A 153 -9.45 -4.41 6.77
N SER A 154 -8.26 -4.74 7.21
CA SER A 154 -7.98 -4.96 8.63
C SER A 154 -6.56 -4.56 8.99
N ILE A 155 -6.37 -4.25 10.25
CA ILE A 155 -5.05 -3.98 10.82
C ILE A 155 -4.91 -4.74 12.13
N ALA A 156 -3.75 -5.33 12.35
CA ALA A 156 -3.41 -6.02 13.59
C ALA A 156 -2.02 -5.57 14.05
N TYR A 157 -1.78 -5.66 15.33
CA TYR A 157 -0.58 -5.10 15.96
C TYR A 157 0.28 -6.19 16.56
N LEU A 158 1.58 -5.95 16.53
CA LEU A 158 2.54 -6.84 17.17
C LEU A 158 2.71 -6.50 18.66
#